data_3d6bfaae886d4db13fd6b0963abdfc67
#
_entry.id   3d6bfaae886d4db13fd6b0963abdfc67
#
_cell.length_a   1.000
_cell.length_b   1.000
_cell.length_c   1.000
_cell.angle_alpha   90.00
_cell.angle_beta   90.00
_cell.angle_gamma   90.00
#
_symmetry.space_group_name_H-M   'P 1'
#
loop_
_entity.id
_entity.type
_entity.pdbx_description
1 polymer ?
#
loop_
_entity_poly.entity_id
_entity_poly.type
_entity_poly.pdbx_seq_one_letter_code
_entity_poly.pdbx_strand_id
1 'polypeptide(L)'
;ILPFALRDQVRFVRTWSSYQGCSFIGGYGILGLINWNEVVHHMKDVHCIEFHTGSREERIPELAKDFPYTASRATLDRYIGSTVPWHWHQAVELFYMESGCVEYTTPGGKLVFPAGSGGFVNSNVLHTTRAISQTEENVQLLHIFDVSLLAGERGSRIEQKYILPITSDPQLEILPLLPDHAAGREILKRLKESFCLSCDTFGYELKLREILTELWLMLVEQSHSVSSSNRNSAGGNDKIKLMLIYIHEHYPENLSVKELAAAAYTSERECYRIFREHLHTTPIAYLTAYRIQIACQMLAESKASITEVGSACGMGKSSKFGKVFRKVV
;
A
#
# COMPACT_ATOMS: atom_id res chain seq x y z
N ILE A 1 -20.93 14.98 -10.69
CA ILE A 1 -21.74 13.74 -10.78
C ILE A 1 -20.72 12.63 -10.59
N LEU A 2 -20.62 12.10 -9.35
CA LEU A 2 -19.71 10.99 -9.00
C LEU A 2 -20.20 9.69 -9.67
N PRO A 3 -19.30 8.78 -10.09
CA PRO A 3 -19.66 7.47 -10.63
C PRO A 3 -20.49 6.66 -9.62
N PHE A 4 -21.39 5.84 -10.11
CA PHE A 4 -22.40 5.08 -9.34
C PHE A 4 -21.80 4.22 -8.20
N ALA A 5 -20.61 3.67 -8.41
CA ALA A 5 -19.88 2.85 -7.41
C ALA A 5 -19.45 3.62 -6.14
N LEU A 6 -19.20 4.93 -6.24
CA LEU A 6 -18.81 5.77 -5.10
C LEU A 6 -20.03 6.20 -4.25
N ARG A 7 -21.23 6.25 -4.83
CA ARG A 7 -22.44 6.63 -4.08
C ARG A 7 -22.85 5.58 -3.05
N ASP A 8 -22.67 4.31 -3.36
CA ASP A 8 -23.06 3.23 -2.44
C ASP A 8 -22.04 3.08 -1.28
N GLN A 9 -20.76 3.29 -1.53
CA GLN A 9 -19.73 3.27 -0.47
C GLN A 9 -19.89 4.43 0.54
N VAL A 10 -20.23 5.63 0.07
CA VAL A 10 -20.45 6.79 0.96
C VAL A 10 -21.75 6.63 1.79
N ARG A 11 -22.73 5.91 1.30
CA ARG A 11 -23.97 5.63 2.04
C ARG A 11 -23.76 4.64 3.19
N PHE A 12 -22.79 3.73 3.05
CA PHE A 12 -22.44 2.72 4.07
C PHE A 12 -21.76 3.33 5.31
N VAL A 13 -20.92 4.34 5.13
CA VAL A 13 -20.23 5.03 6.24
C VAL A 13 -21.20 5.73 7.20
N ARG A 14 -22.38 6.15 6.73
CA ARG A 14 -23.40 6.82 7.58
C ARG A 14 -24.24 5.90 8.44
N THR A 15 -24.32 4.60 8.13
CA THR A 15 -25.18 3.64 8.85
C THR A 15 -24.46 2.84 9.95
N TRP A 16 -23.12 2.87 9.99
CA TRP A 16 -22.34 2.06 10.93
C TRP A 16 -22.11 2.70 12.32
N SER A 17 -22.31 3.99 12.44
CA SER A 17 -22.22 4.73 13.73
C SER A 17 -23.27 4.32 14.77
N SER A 18 -24.27 3.50 14.44
CA SER A 18 -25.40 3.15 15.31
C SER A 18 -25.41 1.72 15.82
N TYR A 19 -24.38 0.90 15.59
CA TYR A 19 -24.33 -0.49 16.07
C TYR A 19 -23.24 -0.75 17.12
N GLN A 20 -23.20 0.08 18.16
CA GLN A 20 -22.54 -0.29 19.42
C GLN A 20 -23.59 -0.73 20.43
N GLY A 21 -23.92 -1.99 20.42
CA GLY A 21 -24.82 -2.54 21.43
C GLY A 21 -25.38 -3.91 21.08
N CYS A 22 -24.56 -4.95 21.16
CA CYS A 22 -25.05 -6.32 21.31
C CYS A 22 -24.11 -7.11 22.21
N SER A 23 -24.60 -7.38 23.41
CA SER A 23 -24.06 -8.33 24.37
C SER A 23 -24.10 -9.75 23.80
N PHE A 24 -22.98 -10.42 23.72
CA PHE A 24 -22.92 -11.87 23.44
C PHE A 24 -22.76 -12.63 24.73
N ILE A 25 -23.74 -13.46 25.04
CA ILE A 25 -23.70 -14.48 26.09
C ILE A 25 -23.45 -15.84 25.41
N GLY A 26 -22.40 -16.52 25.82
CA GLY A 26 -22.29 -17.96 25.85
C GLY A 26 -21.44 -18.63 24.78
N GLY A 27 -20.31 -19.20 25.18
CA GLY A 27 -19.58 -20.26 24.46
C GLY A 27 -18.07 -20.20 24.69
N TYR A 28 -17.58 -21.00 25.60
CA TYR A 28 -16.19 -21.35 25.95
C TYR A 28 -15.09 -20.94 24.97
N GLY A 29 -14.32 -19.92 25.35
CA GLY A 29 -13.05 -19.55 24.75
C GLY A 29 -12.38 -18.52 25.65
N ILE A 30 -11.15 -18.79 26.09
CA ILE A 30 -10.32 -17.86 26.86
C ILE A 30 -9.97 -16.65 25.96
N LEU A 31 -10.92 -15.76 25.78
CA LEU A 31 -10.74 -14.41 25.27
C LEU A 31 -11.22 -13.47 26.38
N GLY A 32 -10.42 -13.41 27.46
CA GLY A 32 -10.48 -12.31 28.40
C GLY A 32 -10.33 -11.01 27.60
N LEU A 33 -11.01 -9.97 28.03
CA LEU A 33 -10.96 -8.60 27.49
C LEU A 33 -9.50 -8.24 27.14
N ILE A 34 -9.09 -8.48 25.90
CA ILE A 34 -7.79 -8.05 25.41
C ILE A 34 -7.85 -6.54 25.37
N ASN A 35 -7.09 -5.89 26.25
CA ASN A 35 -6.92 -4.46 26.23
C ASN A 35 -6.07 -4.11 25.00
N TRP A 36 -6.71 -3.71 23.92
CA TRP A 36 -6.09 -3.35 22.65
C TRP A 36 -4.94 -2.36 22.82
N ASN A 37 -5.03 -1.46 23.79
CA ASN A 37 -3.96 -0.50 24.10
C ASN A 37 -2.68 -1.17 24.61
N GLU A 38 -2.75 -2.33 25.26
CA GLU A 38 -1.56 -3.06 25.74
C GLU A 38 -0.90 -3.89 24.62
N VAL A 39 -1.68 -4.40 23.67
CA VAL A 39 -1.18 -5.25 22.58
C VAL A 39 -0.43 -4.43 21.52
N VAL A 40 -0.87 -3.20 21.28
CA VAL A 40 -0.27 -2.29 20.28
C VAL A 40 1.13 -1.79 20.71
N HIS A 41 1.52 -1.92 21.97
CA HIS A 41 2.84 -1.48 22.47
C HIS A 41 4.04 -2.24 21.90
N HIS A 42 3.85 -3.38 21.25
CA HIS A 42 4.95 -4.18 20.67
C HIS A 42 5.16 -3.95 19.17
N MET A 43 4.29 -3.20 18.49
CA MET A 43 4.46 -2.86 17.08
C MET A 43 5.28 -1.58 16.93
N LYS A 44 6.09 -1.53 15.86
CA LYS A 44 6.85 -0.34 15.52
C LYS A 44 5.91 0.75 15.02
N ASP A 45 5.88 1.91 15.69
CA ASP A 45 5.22 3.10 15.14
C ASP A 45 6.00 3.62 13.93
N VAL A 46 5.32 3.72 12.79
CA VAL A 46 5.90 4.20 11.53
C VAL A 46 5.19 5.46 11.06
N HIS A 47 5.96 6.49 10.73
CA HIS A 47 5.47 7.78 10.22
C HIS A 47 6.30 8.30 9.04
N CYS A 48 7.26 7.50 8.57
CA CYS A 48 8.02 7.73 7.36
C CYS A 48 8.48 6.38 6.80
N ILE A 49 8.80 6.35 5.51
CA ILE A 49 9.45 5.22 4.85
C ILE A 49 10.83 5.63 4.35
N GLU A 50 11.78 4.70 4.37
CA GLU A 50 13.12 4.89 3.83
C GLU A 50 13.24 4.23 2.47
N PHE A 51 14.07 4.79 1.60
CA PHE A 51 14.30 4.26 0.26
C PHE A 51 15.73 3.77 0.08
N HIS A 52 15.91 2.81 -0.81
CA HIS A 52 17.22 2.50 -1.34
C HIS A 52 17.74 3.69 -2.17
N THR A 53 19.04 3.96 -2.11
CA THR A 53 19.66 5.09 -2.82
C THR A 53 19.37 5.02 -4.33
N GLY A 54 18.76 6.08 -4.86
CA GLY A 54 18.42 6.17 -6.29
C GLY A 54 17.22 5.34 -6.72
N SER A 55 16.47 4.75 -5.80
CA SER A 55 15.30 3.92 -6.08
C SER A 55 14.07 4.39 -5.29
N ARG A 56 12.90 3.86 -5.67
CA ARG A 56 11.67 3.90 -4.89
C ARG A 56 11.35 2.57 -4.23
N GLU A 57 12.30 1.69 -4.25
CA GLU A 57 12.24 0.50 -3.43
C GLU A 57 12.35 0.89 -1.96
N GLU A 58 11.35 0.54 -1.19
CA GLU A 58 11.36 0.77 0.25
C GLU A 58 12.44 -0.09 0.90
N ARG A 59 13.21 0.53 1.77
CA ARG A 59 14.21 -0.14 2.59
C ARG A 59 13.59 -0.56 3.90
N ILE A 60 13.38 -1.86 4.06
CA ILE A 60 12.84 -2.47 5.28
C ILE A 60 13.95 -3.32 5.92
N PRO A 61 14.72 -2.76 6.86
CA PRO A 61 15.92 -3.44 7.41
C PRO A 61 15.62 -4.76 8.12
N GLU A 62 14.40 -4.91 8.64
CA GLU A 62 13.93 -6.10 9.34
C GLU A 62 13.89 -7.32 8.43
N LEU A 63 13.65 -7.13 7.13
CA LEU A 63 13.56 -8.23 6.15
C LEU A 63 14.91 -8.84 5.78
N ALA A 64 16.01 -8.17 6.10
CA ALA A 64 17.37 -8.69 5.90
C ALA A 64 17.84 -9.63 7.02
N LYS A 65 17.01 -9.91 8.02
CA LYS A 65 17.32 -10.76 9.17
C LYS A 65 16.94 -12.22 8.88
N ASP A 66 17.33 -13.10 9.79
CA ASP A 66 17.01 -14.53 9.78
C ASP A 66 15.50 -14.84 9.88
N PHE A 67 14.72 -13.87 10.37
CA PHE A 67 13.25 -13.90 10.36
C PHE A 67 12.74 -12.68 9.58
N PRO A 68 12.50 -12.81 8.26
CA PRO A 68 12.23 -11.70 7.35
C PRO A 68 10.79 -11.20 7.47
N TYR A 69 10.49 -10.51 8.56
CA TYR A 69 9.18 -10.04 8.93
C TYR A 69 9.25 -8.75 9.77
N THR A 70 8.27 -7.89 9.61
CA THR A 70 8.01 -6.78 10.51
C THR A 70 6.51 -6.55 10.69
N ALA A 71 6.11 -6.13 11.90
CA ALA A 71 4.79 -5.59 12.19
C ALA A 71 4.89 -4.11 12.52
N SER A 72 4.02 -3.30 11.94
CA SER A 72 4.02 -1.87 12.16
C SER A 72 2.62 -1.33 12.40
N ARG A 73 2.57 -0.22 13.13
CA ARG A 73 1.40 0.64 13.27
C ARG A 73 1.71 1.97 12.58
N ALA A 74 1.01 2.27 11.50
CA ALA A 74 1.19 3.51 10.75
C ALA A 74 0.03 4.46 11.02
N THR A 75 0.34 5.66 11.54
CA THR A 75 -0.60 6.77 11.64
C THR A 75 -0.37 7.69 10.44
N LEU A 76 -1.24 7.57 9.43
CA LEU A 76 -1.03 8.24 8.15
C LEU A 76 -1.08 9.77 8.25
N ASP A 77 -1.81 10.30 9.24
CA ASP A 77 -1.87 11.74 9.49
C ASP A 77 -0.52 12.37 9.87
N ARG A 78 0.43 11.54 10.34
CA ARG A 78 1.79 11.97 10.68
C ARG A 78 2.74 12.00 9.49
N TYR A 79 2.36 11.41 8.36
CA TYR A 79 3.12 11.51 7.13
C TYR A 79 2.93 12.89 6.50
N ILE A 80 3.95 13.38 5.79
CA ILE A 80 3.90 14.68 5.09
C ILE A 80 2.75 14.67 4.07
N GLY A 81 1.81 15.60 4.23
CA GLY A 81 0.59 15.66 3.41
C GLY A 81 -0.32 14.45 3.60
N SER A 82 -0.25 13.78 4.77
CA SER A 82 -1.02 12.59 5.12
C SER A 82 -0.95 11.51 4.03
N THR A 83 0.22 11.35 3.43
CA THR A 83 0.42 10.47 2.26
C THR A 83 1.74 9.70 2.39
N VAL A 84 1.67 8.38 2.28
CA VAL A 84 2.84 7.54 2.04
C VAL A 84 3.24 7.73 0.58
N PRO A 85 4.47 8.16 0.27
CA PRO A 85 4.89 8.42 -1.10
C PRO A 85 4.85 7.14 -1.95
N TRP A 86 4.83 7.30 -3.28
CA TRP A 86 4.94 6.19 -4.20
C TRP A 86 6.18 5.34 -3.91
N HIS A 87 5.98 4.05 -3.67
CA HIS A 87 7.03 3.08 -3.36
C HIS A 87 6.63 1.68 -3.81
N TRP A 88 7.58 0.77 -3.75
CA TRP A 88 7.39 -0.65 -3.95
C TRP A 88 8.39 -1.42 -3.07
N HIS A 89 8.10 -2.65 -2.76
CA HIS A 89 8.98 -3.57 -2.03
C HIS A 89 8.82 -5.00 -2.54
N GLN A 90 9.85 -5.83 -2.39
CA GLN A 90 9.81 -7.24 -2.78
C GLN A 90 8.93 -8.08 -1.84
N ALA A 91 8.82 -7.65 -0.60
CA ALA A 91 7.94 -8.25 0.39
C ALA A 91 6.47 -8.14 -0.02
N VAL A 92 5.63 -8.94 0.61
CA VAL A 92 4.18 -8.78 0.56
C VAL A 92 3.71 -8.03 1.81
N GLU A 93 2.57 -7.34 1.69
CA GLU A 93 1.97 -6.59 2.77
C GLU A 93 0.54 -7.08 3.04
N LEU A 94 0.23 -7.32 4.30
CA LEU A 94 -1.13 -7.51 4.79
C LEU A 94 -1.46 -6.37 5.75
N PHE A 95 -2.53 -5.64 5.48
CA PHE A 95 -2.91 -4.52 6.32
C PHE A 95 -4.35 -4.60 6.81
N TYR A 96 -4.59 -4.01 7.97
CA TYR A 96 -5.89 -3.82 8.60
C TYR A 96 -6.08 -2.37 9.00
N MET A 97 -7.23 -1.78 8.69
CA MET A 97 -7.58 -0.43 9.11
C MET A 97 -8.19 -0.45 10.52
N GLU A 98 -7.45 0.04 11.48
CA GLU A 98 -7.89 0.15 12.87
C GLU A 98 -8.90 1.29 13.02
N SER A 99 -8.61 2.45 12.44
CA SER A 99 -9.49 3.63 12.43
C SER A 99 -9.33 4.46 11.17
N GLY A 100 -10.26 5.38 10.92
CA GLY A 100 -10.22 6.29 9.80
C GLY A 100 -10.50 5.63 8.44
N CYS A 101 -9.91 6.18 7.40
CA CYS A 101 -10.10 5.71 6.03
C CYS A 101 -8.92 6.10 5.15
N VAL A 102 -8.46 5.18 4.31
CA VAL A 102 -7.34 5.42 3.39
C VAL A 102 -7.70 5.09 1.95
N GLU A 103 -7.05 5.78 1.02
CA GLU A 103 -7.07 5.48 -0.41
C GLU A 103 -5.70 4.91 -0.81
N TYR A 104 -5.68 3.68 -1.29
CA TYR A 104 -4.55 3.11 -2.01
C TYR A 104 -4.67 3.42 -3.49
N THR A 105 -3.58 3.83 -4.10
CA THR A 105 -3.48 4.03 -5.56
C THR A 105 -2.36 3.18 -6.10
N THR A 106 -2.65 2.39 -7.13
CA THR A 106 -1.71 1.58 -7.91
C THR A 106 -1.81 1.95 -9.39
N PRO A 107 -0.94 1.43 -10.26
CA PRO A 107 -1.14 1.52 -11.72
C PRO A 107 -2.49 0.96 -12.20
N GLY A 108 -3.02 -0.08 -11.51
CA GLY A 108 -4.31 -0.69 -11.82
C GLY A 108 -5.54 0.11 -11.39
N GLY A 109 -5.37 1.13 -10.53
CA GLY A 109 -6.47 1.97 -10.10
C GLY A 109 -6.41 2.39 -8.64
N LYS A 110 -7.57 2.76 -8.10
CA LYS A 110 -7.74 3.23 -6.74
C LYS A 110 -8.70 2.36 -5.96
N LEU A 111 -8.34 2.07 -4.71
CA LEU A 111 -9.15 1.35 -3.76
C LEU A 111 -9.26 2.15 -2.46
N VAL A 112 -10.42 2.11 -1.83
CA VAL A 112 -10.70 2.83 -0.58
C VAL A 112 -10.96 1.81 0.53
N PHE A 113 -10.30 2.01 1.66
CA PHE A 113 -10.35 1.11 2.80
C PHE A 113 -10.80 1.88 4.06
N PRO A 114 -12.06 1.75 4.47
CA PRO A 114 -12.56 2.30 5.74
C PRO A 114 -12.09 1.46 6.93
N ALA A 115 -12.25 1.99 8.14
CA ALA A 115 -12.02 1.25 9.37
C ALA A 115 -12.74 -0.11 9.37
N GLY A 116 -12.06 -1.14 9.86
CA GLY A 116 -12.55 -2.53 9.86
C GLY A 116 -12.35 -3.28 8.54
N SER A 117 -11.84 -2.65 7.49
CA SER A 117 -11.40 -3.30 6.26
C SER A 117 -9.89 -3.51 6.26
N GLY A 118 -9.37 -4.11 5.20
CA GLY A 118 -7.94 -4.34 5.00
C GLY A 118 -7.64 -4.80 3.59
N GLY A 119 -6.42 -5.23 3.36
CA GLY A 119 -6.01 -5.72 2.06
C GLY A 119 -4.70 -6.48 2.08
N PHE A 120 -4.45 -7.13 0.96
CA PHE A 120 -3.17 -7.72 0.63
C PHE A 120 -2.56 -6.96 -0.53
N VAL A 121 -1.35 -6.42 -0.35
CA VAL A 121 -0.55 -5.81 -1.41
C VAL A 121 0.49 -6.83 -1.87
N ASN A 122 0.49 -7.11 -3.17
CA ASN A 122 1.37 -8.13 -3.74
C ASN A 122 2.82 -7.65 -3.84
N SER A 123 3.74 -8.59 -3.98
CA SER A 123 5.17 -8.35 -4.20
C SER A 123 5.41 -7.44 -5.41
N ASN A 124 6.35 -6.50 -5.27
CA ASN A 124 6.77 -5.56 -6.33
C ASN A 124 5.65 -4.66 -6.89
N VAL A 125 4.58 -4.46 -6.15
CA VAL A 125 3.51 -3.54 -6.55
C VAL A 125 3.90 -2.10 -6.22
N LEU A 126 3.93 -1.25 -7.24
CA LEU A 126 4.12 0.18 -7.06
C LEU A 126 2.81 0.79 -6.53
N HIS A 127 2.86 1.41 -5.35
CA HIS A 127 1.67 1.96 -4.71
C HIS A 127 1.96 3.21 -3.87
N THR A 128 0.90 3.93 -3.54
CA THR A 128 0.88 5.05 -2.59
C THR A 128 -0.40 4.98 -1.78
N THR A 129 -0.33 5.42 -0.52
CA THR A 129 -1.47 5.40 0.40
C THR A 129 -1.72 6.81 0.92
N ARG A 130 -2.96 7.25 0.91
CA ARG A 130 -3.36 8.58 1.38
C ARG A 130 -4.49 8.48 2.39
N ALA A 131 -4.36 9.19 3.52
CA ALA A 131 -5.44 9.38 4.47
C ALA A 131 -6.55 10.24 3.85
N ILE A 132 -7.81 9.81 4.01
CA ILE A 132 -8.98 10.54 3.49
C ILE A 132 -10.03 10.85 4.55
N SER A 133 -10.01 10.23 5.74
CA SER A 133 -10.84 10.68 6.85
C SER A 133 -10.28 11.98 7.43
N GLN A 134 -11.19 12.92 7.72
CA GLN A 134 -10.87 14.19 8.38
C GLN A 134 -11.47 14.27 9.80
N THR A 135 -12.21 13.26 10.21
CA THR A 135 -12.93 13.23 11.48
C THR A 135 -12.33 12.27 12.49
N GLU A 136 -11.49 11.35 12.02
CA GLU A 136 -10.85 10.32 12.83
C GLU A 136 -9.39 10.17 12.40
N GLU A 137 -8.52 9.76 13.33
CA GLU A 137 -7.13 9.43 13.03
C GLU A 137 -7.06 8.21 12.10
N ASN A 138 -6.25 8.29 11.06
CA ASN A 138 -6.13 7.26 10.02
C ASN A 138 -5.02 6.28 10.42
N VAL A 139 -5.40 5.19 11.09
CA VAL A 139 -4.48 4.21 11.65
C VAL A 139 -4.58 2.88 10.92
N GLN A 140 -3.42 2.39 10.50
CA GLN A 140 -3.25 1.14 9.78
C GLN A 140 -2.27 0.22 10.53
N LEU A 141 -2.65 -1.05 10.67
CA LEU A 141 -1.78 -2.12 11.18
C LEU A 141 -1.27 -2.93 9.98
N LEU A 142 0.04 -3.23 9.96
CA LEU A 142 0.68 -3.86 8.83
C LEU A 142 1.52 -5.06 9.26
N HIS A 143 1.42 -6.16 8.51
CA HIS A 143 2.42 -7.22 8.42
C HIS A 143 3.12 -7.08 7.08
N ILE A 144 4.43 -6.92 7.09
CA ILE A 144 5.25 -6.93 5.89
C ILE A 144 6.27 -8.06 6.03
N PHE A 145 6.32 -8.96 5.06
CA PHE A 145 7.23 -10.11 5.14
C PHE A 145 7.68 -10.60 3.77
N ASP A 146 8.89 -11.13 3.71
CA ASP A 146 9.35 -11.88 2.55
C ASP A 146 8.64 -13.23 2.50
N VAL A 147 8.19 -13.62 1.33
CA VAL A 147 7.43 -14.87 1.14
C VAL A 147 8.23 -16.13 1.46
N SER A 148 9.55 -16.05 1.53
CA SER A 148 10.40 -17.15 2.01
C SER A 148 10.09 -17.58 3.44
N LEU A 149 9.51 -16.67 4.25
CA LEU A 149 9.00 -16.99 5.58
C LEU A 149 7.98 -18.13 5.55
N LEU A 150 7.16 -18.20 4.48
CA LEU A 150 6.16 -19.26 4.28
C LEU A 150 6.68 -20.38 3.36
N ALA A 151 7.37 -19.98 2.29
CA ALA A 151 7.84 -20.90 1.26
C ALA A 151 8.97 -21.83 1.74
N GLY A 152 9.81 -21.35 2.66
CA GLY A 152 11.06 -21.99 3.01
C GLY A 152 12.10 -21.87 1.89
N GLU A 153 12.72 -22.97 1.51
CA GLU A 153 13.74 -22.99 0.48
C GLU A 153 13.17 -22.65 -0.91
N ARG A 154 13.99 -21.96 -1.71
CA ARG A 154 13.68 -21.61 -3.09
C ARG A 154 13.49 -22.90 -3.92
N GLY A 155 12.48 -22.92 -4.79
CA GLY A 155 12.10 -24.08 -5.58
C GLY A 155 11.31 -25.15 -4.81
N SER A 156 10.95 -24.89 -3.54
CA SER A 156 10.14 -25.80 -2.74
C SER A 156 8.75 -26.03 -3.37
N ARG A 157 8.12 -27.15 -3.00
CA ARG A 157 6.74 -27.42 -3.42
C ARG A 157 5.76 -26.35 -2.92
N ILE A 158 6.03 -25.79 -1.75
CA ILE A 158 5.19 -24.70 -1.18
C ILE A 158 5.30 -23.46 -2.06
N GLU A 159 6.52 -23.05 -2.40
CA GLU A 159 6.75 -21.91 -3.28
C GLU A 159 6.04 -22.08 -4.62
N GLN A 160 6.30 -23.21 -5.30
CA GLN A 160 5.77 -23.48 -6.64
C GLN A 160 4.24 -23.53 -6.68
N LYS A 161 3.61 -24.14 -5.67
CA LYS A 161 2.18 -24.42 -5.69
C LYS A 161 1.33 -23.31 -5.10
N TYR A 162 1.84 -22.59 -4.09
CA TYR A 162 1.02 -21.68 -3.30
C TYR A 162 1.52 -20.23 -3.30
N ILE A 163 2.82 -20.00 -3.53
CA ILE A 163 3.39 -18.64 -3.49
C ILE A 163 3.43 -18.02 -4.89
N LEU A 164 4.13 -18.66 -5.83
CA LEU A 164 4.32 -18.13 -7.18
C LEU A 164 3.02 -17.83 -7.93
N PRO A 165 1.93 -18.62 -7.83
CA PRO A 165 0.68 -18.28 -8.50
C PRO A 165 0.07 -16.95 -8.07
N ILE A 166 0.36 -16.48 -6.85
CA ILE A 166 -0.06 -15.19 -6.32
C ILE A 166 0.97 -14.11 -6.67
N THR A 167 2.23 -14.32 -6.26
CA THR A 167 3.26 -13.27 -6.34
C THR A 167 3.71 -12.96 -7.77
N SER A 168 3.51 -13.89 -8.70
CA SER A 168 3.82 -13.69 -10.12
C SER A 168 2.62 -13.24 -10.96
N ASP A 169 1.43 -13.10 -10.37
CA ASP A 169 0.26 -12.63 -11.11
C ASP A 169 0.30 -11.10 -11.28
N PRO A 170 0.55 -10.58 -12.48
CA PRO A 170 0.65 -9.15 -12.73
C PRO A 170 -0.70 -8.42 -12.64
N GLN A 171 -1.80 -9.15 -12.60
CA GLN A 171 -3.15 -8.60 -12.45
C GLN A 171 -3.54 -8.41 -10.99
N LEU A 172 -2.88 -9.13 -10.09
CA LEU A 172 -3.12 -9.06 -8.67
C LEU A 172 -2.20 -8.03 -8.02
N GLU A 173 -2.56 -6.76 -8.09
CA GLU A 173 -1.81 -5.70 -7.41
C GLU A 173 -2.23 -5.61 -5.94
N ILE A 174 -3.51 -5.38 -5.67
CA ILE A 174 -4.10 -5.37 -4.32
C ILE A 174 -5.35 -6.23 -4.31
N LEU A 175 -5.44 -7.14 -3.34
CA LEU A 175 -6.65 -7.89 -3.05
C LEU A 175 -7.38 -7.21 -1.89
N PRO A 176 -8.56 -6.58 -2.14
CA PRO A 176 -9.29 -5.94 -1.07
C PRO A 176 -9.97 -6.97 -0.17
N LEU A 177 -9.89 -6.75 1.13
CA LEU A 177 -10.56 -7.50 2.18
C LEU A 177 -11.62 -6.60 2.80
N LEU A 178 -12.88 -6.85 2.43
CA LEU A 178 -14.01 -6.04 2.86
C LEU A 178 -14.95 -6.85 3.76
N PRO A 179 -15.54 -6.24 4.80
CA PRO A 179 -16.35 -6.96 5.78
C PRO A 179 -17.76 -7.35 5.29
N ASP A 180 -18.19 -6.89 4.13
CA ASP A 180 -19.47 -7.21 3.50
C ASP A 180 -19.52 -8.62 2.91
N HIS A 181 -18.34 -9.20 2.57
CA HIS A 181 -18.22 -10.58 2.07
C HIS A 181 -17.84 -11.56 3.19
N ALA A 182 -18.44 -12.75 3.19
CA ALA A 182 -18.19 -13.76 4.22
C ALA A 182 -16.71 -14.17 4.30
N ALA A 183 -16.06 -14.42 3.15
CA ALA A 183 -14.64 -14.74 3.08
C ALA A 183 -13.76 -13.58 3.59
N GLY A 184 -14.07 -12.35 3.18
CA GLY A 184 -13.37 -11.15 3.65
C GLY A 184 -13.47 -10.96 5.16
N ARG A 185 -14.65 -11.18 5.75
CA ARG A 185 -14.85 -11.09 7.21
C ARG A 185 -13.98 -12.07 7.99
N GLU A 186 -13.90 -13.31 7.52
CA GLU A 186 -13.11 -14.33 8.22
C GLU A 186 -11.61 -14.02 8.14
N ILE A 187 -11.12 -13.61 6.97
CA ILE A 187 -9.73 -13.17 6.80
C ILE A 187 -9.43 -11.95 7.69
N LEU A 188 -10.30 -10.93 7.68
CA LEU A 188 -10.14 -9.73 8.49
C LEU A 188 -10.14 -10.03 10.00
N LYS A 189 -11.00 -10.94 10.44
CA LYS A 189 -11.02 -11.41 11.84
C LYS A 189 -9.67 -12.04 12.20
N ARG A 190 -9.19 -12.98 11.38
CA ARG A 190 -7.95 -13.68 11.62
C ARG A 190 -6.73 -12.75 11.53
N LEU A 191 -6.75 -11.82 10.57
CA LEU A 191 -5.73 -10.77 10.43
C LEU A 191 -5.70 -9.85 11.65
N LYS A 192 -6.84 -9.43 12.15
CA LYS A 192 -6.93 -8.63 13.37
C LYS A 192 -6.37 -9.39 14.58
N GLU A 193 -6.72 -10.67 14.74
CA GLU A 193 -6.22 -11.53 15.84
C GLU A 193 -4.70 -11.69 15.77
N SER A 194 -4.10 -11.73 14.57
CA SER A 194 -2.65 -11.91 14.42
C SER A 194 -1.83 -10.77 15.01
N PHE A 195 -2.36 -9.54 15.02
CA PHE A 195 -1.71 -8.39 15.64
C PHE A 195 -1.71 -8.43 17.17
N CYS A 196 -2.46 -9.35 17.78
CA CYS A 196 -2.47 -9.54 19.23
C CYS A 196 -1.34 -10.44 19.74
N LEU A 197 -0.54 -11.02 18.86
CA LEU A 197 0.61 -11.83 19.25
C LEU A 197 1.72 -10.97 19.84
N SER A 198 2.12 -11.28 21.08
CA SER A 198 3.27 -10.63 21.71
C SER A 198 4.57 -11.31 21.27
N CYS A 199 5.53 -10.52 20.81
CA CYS A 199 6.87 -11.00 20.42
C CYS A 199 7.67 -11.57 21.61
N ASP A 200 7.30 -11.25 22.87
CA ASP A 200 7.92 -11.79 24.07
C ASP A 200 7.40 -13.19 24.44
N THR A 201 6.39 -13.70 23.73
CA THR A 201 5.81 -15.01 24.02
C THR A 201 6.69 -16.12 23.45
N PHE A 202 7.01 -17.13 24.25
CA PHE A 202 7.72 -18.31 23.77
C PHE A 202 7.00 -18.96 22.59
N GLY A 203 7.74 -19.18 21.50
CA GLY A 203 7.22 -19.74 20.25
C GLY A 203 6.47 -18.72 19.37
N TYR A 204 6.67 -17.42 19.59
CA TYR A 204 6.10 -16.34 18.82
C TYR A 204 6.27 -16.55 17.30
N GLU A 205 7.49 -16.81 16.84
CA GLU A 205 7.82 -16.94 15.42
C GLU A 205 7.04 -18.11 14.78
N LEU A 206 6.89 -19.21 15.48
CA LEU A 206 6.15 -20.38 15.00
C LEU A 206 4.64 -20.09 14.93
N LYS A 207 4.08 -19.46 15.98
CA LYS A 207 2.66 -19.08 16.02
C LYS A 207 2.32 -18.05 14.96
N LEU A 208 3.19 -17.06 14.79
CA LEU A 208 3.02 -16.03 13.76
C LEU A 208 3.06 -16.65 12.37
N ARG A 209 4.06 -17.50 12.09
CA ARG A 209 4.17 -18.23 10.81
C ARG A 209 2.94 -19.13 10.56
N GLU A 210 2.41 -19.77 11.57
CA GLU A 210 1.17 -20.57 11.48
C GLU A 210 0.00 -19.69 11.01
N ILE A 211 -0.23 -18.55 11.68
CA ILE A 211 -1.33 -17.63 11.34
C ILE A 211 -1.13 -17.01 9.95
N LEU A 212 0.08 -16.58 9.62
CA LEU A 212 0.37 -16.02 8.28
C LEU A 212 0.19 -17.08 7.18
N THR A 213 0.51 -18.35 7.46
CA THR A 213 0.26 -19.47 6.53
C THR A 213 -1.23 -19.71 6.33
N GLU A 214 -2.02 -19.68 7.39
CA GLU A 214 -3.48 -19.81 7.32
C GLU A 214 -4.09 -18.64 6.52
N LEU A 215 -3.72 -17.41 6.83
CA LEU A 215 -4.13 -16.23 6.07
C LEU A 215 -3.76 -16.34 4.59
N TRP A 216 -2.55 -16.81 4.29
CA TRP A 216 -2.10 -17.02 2.92
C TRP A 216 -2.98 -18.01 2.15
N LEU A 217 -3.34 -19.13 2.75
CA LEU A 217 -4.23 -20.11 2.11
C LEU A 217 -5.61 -19.51 1.80
N MET A 218 -6.15 -18.72 2.74
CA MET A 218 -7.42 -18.03 2.52
C MET A 218 -7.33 -17.01 1.39
N LEU A 219 -6.20 -16.28 1.27
CA LEU A 219 -5.94 -15.36 0.16
C LEU A 219 -5.83 -16.08 -1.18
N VAL A 220 -5.17 -17.23 -1.24
CA VAL A 220 -5.08 -18.06 -2.44
C VAL A 220 -6.48 -18.46 -2.92
N GLU A 221 -7.34 -18.94 -2.02
CA GLU A 221 -8.71 -19.32 -2.34
C GLU A 221 -9.53 -18.11 -2.86
N GLN A 222 -9.40 -16.96 -2.21
CA GLN A 222 -10.10 -15.75 -2.63
C GLN A 222 -9.59 -15.22 -3.98
N SER A 223 -8.29 -15.24 -4.25
CA SER A 223 -7.70 -14.77 -5.52
C SER A 223 -8.19 -15.59 -6.71
N HIS A 224 -8.37 -16.90 -6.57
CA HIS A 224 -8.93 -17.76 -7.60
C HIS A 224 -10.36 -17.37 -7.99
N SER A 225 -11.16 -16.89 -7.04
CA SER A 225 -12.53 -16.43 -7.30
C SER A 225 -12.58 -15.10 -8.06
N VAL A 226 -11.61 -14.21 -7.82
CA VAL A 226 -11.50 -12.89 -8.47
C VAL A 226 -10.91 -13.00 -9.89
N SER A 227 -9.91 -13.84 -10.09
CA SER A 227 -9.23 -14.02 -11.40
C SER A 227 -10.15 -14.59 -12.48
N SER A 228 -11.24 -15.27 -12.12
CA SER A 228 -12.22 -15.78 -13.08
C SER A 228 -13.10 -14.68 -13.70
N SER A 229 -13.17 -13.49 -13.11
CA SER A 229 -14.04 -12.40 -13.54
C SER A 229 -13.35 -11.27 -14.36
N ASN A 230 -12.02 -11.20 -14.44
CA ASN A 230 -11.33 -9.98 -14.89
C ASN A 230 -10.19 -10.18 -15.92
N ARG A 231 -10.36 -11.06 -16.93
CA ARG A 231 -9.30 -11.42 -17.89
C ARG A 231 -8.96 -10.40 -19.00
N ASN A 232 -9.44 -9.17 -18.99
CA ASN A 232 -9.37 -8.29 -20.16
C ASN A 232 -8.38 -7.10 -20.13
N SER A 233 -7.48 -6.95 -19.13
CA SER A 233 -6.61 -5.75 -19.03
C SER A 233 -5.09 -6.01 -18.90
N ALA A 234 -4.59 -7.16 -19.28
CA ALA A 234 -3.23 -7.64 -18.99
C ALA A 234 -2.05 -6.82 -19.58
N GLY A 235 -2.23 -6.05 -20.65
CA GLY A 235 -1.09 -5.41 -21.34
C GLY A 235 -0.78 -3.96 -20.93
N GLY A 236 -1.65 -3.31 -20.18
CA GLY A 236 -1.50 -1.89 -19.81
C GLY A 236 -0.73 -1.68 -18.51
N ASN A 237 -0.91 -2.55 -17.53
CA ASN A 237 -0.34 -2.40 -16.19
C ASN A 237 1.19 -2.50 -16.18
N ASP A 238 1.80 -3.40 -16.96
CA ASP A 238 3.25 -3.50 -17.01
C ASP A 238 3.89 -2.25 -17.62
N LYS A 239 3.28 -1.67 -18.66
CA LYS A 239 3.81 -0.47 -19.31
C LYS A 239 3.74 0.75 -18.39
N ILE A 240 2.64 0.97 -17.69
CA ILE A 240 2.54 2.09 -16.76
C ILE A 240 3.54 1.92 -15.60
N LYS A 241 3.71 0.70 -15.08
CA LYS A 241 4.71 0.39 -14.04
C LYS A 241 6.12 0.78 -14.47
N LEU A 242 6.55 0.37 -15.68
CA LEU A 242 7.85 0.74 -16.24
C LEU A 242 8.02 2.25 -16.37
N MET A 243 6.99 2.96 -16.87
CA MET A 243 7.03 4.42 -16.98
C MET A 243 7.12 5.12 -15.62
N LEU A 244 6.41 4.62 -14.61
CA LEU A 244 6.44 5.19 -13.26
C LEU A 244 7.79 4.95 -12.58
N ILE A 245 8.36 3.74 -12.70
CA ILE A 245 9.71 3.44 -12.21
C ILE A 245 10.70 4.40 -12.85
N TYR A 246 10.66 4.55 -14.19
CA TYR A 246 11.55 5.45 -14.91
C TYR A 246 11.41 6.92 -14.43
N ILE A 247 10.19 7.42 -14.24
CA ILE A 247 9.95 8.75 -13.65
C ILE A 247 10.60 8.87 -12.27
N HIS A 248 10.42 7.87 -11.41
CA HIS A 248 10.89 7.91 -10.04
C HIS A 248 12.42 7.84 -9.92
N GLU A 249 13.08 7.17 -10.85
CA GLU A 249 14.54 7.08 -10.89
C GLU A 249 15.18 8.34 -11.52
N HIS A 250 14.50 8.96 -12.46
CA HIS A 250 15.04 10.06 -13.28
C HIS A 250 14.33 11.41 -13.06
N TYR A 251 13.46 11.56 -12.04
CA TYR A 251 12.68 12.78 -11.83
C TYR A 251 13.51 14.09 -11.74
N PRO A 252 14.77 14.11 -11.26
CA PRO A 252 15.55 15.34 -11.22
C PRO A 252 15.98 15.81 -12.62
N GLU A 253 15.98 14.91 -13.60
CA GLU A 253 16.46 15.16 -14.97
C GLU A 253 15.38 15.85 -15.82
N ASN A 254 15.78 16.34 -16.99
CA ASN A 254 14.83 16.95 -17.94
C ASN A 254 14.12 15.86 -18.75
N LEU A 255 13.17 15.15 -18.13
CA LEU A 255 12.42 14.06 -18.73
C LEU A 255 11.44 14.53 -19.81
N SER A 256 11.46 13.85 -20.95
CA SER A 256 10.48 13.98 -22.04
C SER A 256 9.52 12.79 -22.08
N VAL A 257 8.33 13.01 -22.65
CA VAL A 257 7.35 11.91 -22.86
C VAL A 257 7.91 10.85 -23.81
N LYS A 258 8.81 11.23 -24.72
CA LYS A 258 9.49 10.31 -25.63
C LYS A 258 10.36 9.31 -24.87
N GLU A 259 11.10 9.76 -23.87
CA GLU A 259 11.93 8.89 -23.01
C GLU A 259 11.07 7.97 -22.18
N LEU A 260 9.97 8.48 -21.60
CA LEU A 260 9.01 7.65 -20.85
C LEU A 260 8.39 6.56 -21.72
N ALA A 261 8.01 6.90 -22.95
CA ALA A 261 7.45 5.94 -23.89
C ALA A 261 8.48 4.88 -24.28
N ALA A 262 9.75 5.29 -24.49
CA ALA A 262 10.84 4.38 -24.80
C ALA A 262 11.12 3.40 -23.65
N ALA A 263 11.11 3.86 -22.42
CA ALA A 263 11.30 3.03 -21.21
C ALA A 263 10.26 1.90 -21.09
N ALA A 264 9.06 2.13 -21.59
CA ALA A 264 7.98 1.13 -21.61
C ALA A 264 7.75 0.46 -22.98
N TYR A 265 8.71 0.59 -23.90
CA TYR A 265 8.64 0.03 -25.25
C TYR A 265 7.35 0.39 -25.99
N THR A 266 6.93 1.66 -25.92
CA THR A 266 5.66 2.12 -26.47
C THR A 266 5.79 3.46 -27.21
N SER A 267 4.71 3.95 -27.82
CA SER A 267 4.67 5.25 -28.48
C SER A 267 4.27 6.36 -27.48
N GLU A 268 4.61 7.62 -27.77
CA GLU A 268 4.19 8.77 -26.96
C GLU A 268 2.66 8.88 -26.85
N ARG A 269 1.93 8.59 -27.93
CA ARG A 269 0.46 8.56 -27.95
C ARG A 269 -0.07 7.52 -26.96
N GLU A 270 0.51 6.34 -26.96
CA GLU A 270 0.14 5.26 -26.06
C GLU A 270 0.51 5.58 -24.62
N CYS A 271 1.66 6.22 -24.38
CA CYS A 271 2.06 6.73 -23.06
C CYS A 271 0.99 7.68 -22.49
N TYR A 272 0.53 8.67 -23.27
CA TYR A 272 -0.56 9.55 -22.82
C TYR A 272 -1.88 8.79 -22.55
N ARG A 273 -2.22 7.80 -23.40
CA ARG A 273 -3.42 6.99 -23.22
C ARG A 273 -3.36 6.21 -21.91
N ILE A 274 -2.26 5.51 -21.66
CA ILE A 274 -2.03 4.70 -20.46
C ILE A 274 -2.10 5.57 -19.19
N PHE A 275 -1.41 6.72 -19.15
CA PHE A 275 -1.48 7.64 -18.00
C PHE A 275 -2.90 8.15 -17.74
N ARG A 276 -3.67 8.42 -18.80
CA ARG A 276 -5.06 8.88 -18.65
C ARG A 276 -5.98 7.78 -18.14
N GLU A 277 -5.82 6.57 -18.63
CA GLU A 277 -6.66 5.41 -18.25
C GLU A 277 -6.37 4.93 -16.83
N HIS A 278 -5.10 4.82 -16.45
CA HIS A 278 -4.72 4.26 -15.15
C HIS A 278 -4.61 5.31 -14.03
N LEU A 279 -4.12 6.50 -14.34
CA LEU A 279 -3.82 7.54 -13.32
C LEU A 279 -4.68 8.81 -13.48
N HIS A 280 -5.58 8.86 -14.46
CA HIS A 280 -6.45 10.01 -14.76
C HIS A 280 -5.69 11.34 -14.88
N THR A 281 -4.44 11.29 -15.32
CA THR A 281 -3.54 12.44 -15.47
C THR A 281 -2.70 12.35 -16.75
N THR A 282 -1.81 13.31 -16.97
CA THR A 282 -0.80 13.23 -18.06
C THR A 282 0.57 12.89 -17.50
N PRO A 283 1.49 12.31 -18.29
CA PRO A 283 2.86 11.99 -17.83
C PRO A 283 3.57 13.18 -17.19
N ILE A 284 3.51 14.36 -17.82
CA ILE A 284 4.18 15.57 -17.32
C ILE A 284 3.49 16.15 -16.07
N ALA A 285 2.17 16.07 -15.99
CA ALA A 285 1.44 16.48 -14.78
C ALA A 285 1.78 15.56 -13.59
N TYR A 286 1.86 14.24 -13.83
CA TYR A 286 2.31 13.27 -12.83
C TYR A 286 3.74 13.57 -12.37
N LEU A 287 4.71 13.72 -13.30
CA LEU A 287 6.09 14.08 -12.97
C LEU A 287 6.17 15.38 -12.15
N THR A 288 5.36 16.39 -12.48
CA THR A 288 5.32 17.65 -11.76
C THR A 288 4.81 17.47 -10.34
N ALA A 289 3.70 16.76 -10.15
CA ALA A 289 3.13 16.46 -8.83
C ALA A 289 4.13 15.66 -7.97
N TYR A 290 4.79 14.69 -8.57
CA TYR A 290 5.81 13.89 -7.92
C TYR A 290 7.00 14.74 -7.44
N ARG A 291 7.53 15.62 -8.30
CA ARG A 291 8.60 16.57 -7.91
C ARG A 291 8.21 17.50 -6.76
N ILE A 292 6.96 17.95 -6.73
CA ILE A 292 6.44 18.79 -5.62
C ILE A 292 6.38 17.97 -4.33
N GLN A 293 5.93 16.73 -4.37
CA GLN A 293 5.90 15.84 -3.21
C GLN A 293 7.31 15.66 -2.62
N ILE A 294 8.31 15.35 -3.47
CA ILE A 294 9.71 15.25 -3.04
C ILE A 294 10.23 16.56 -2.46
N ALA A 295 9.87 17.70 -3.09
CA ALA A 295 10.28 19.02 -2.59
C ALA A 295 9.69 19.31 -1.21
N CYS A 296 8.42 18.94 -0.95
CA CYS A 296 7.81 19.05 0.38
C CYS A 296 8.58 18.23 1.43
N GLN A 297 8.92 17.00 1.09
CA GLN A 297 9.71 16.14 1.96
C GLN A 297 11.09 16.74 2.26
N MET A 298 11.84 17.16 1.23
CA MET A 298 13.16 17.79 1.40
C MET A 298 13.11 19.06 2.27
N LEU A 299 12.08 19.90 2.10
CA LEU A 299 11.89 21.10 2.90
C LEU A 299 11.57 20.81 4.36
N ALA A 300 10.90 19.69 4.65
CA ALA A 300 10.57 19.27 6.01
C ALA A 300 11.77 18.61 6.74
N GLU A 301 12.59 17.84 6.01
CA GLU A 301 13.65 17.01 6.60
C GLU A 301 15.03 17.68 6.57
N SER A 302 15.22 18.73 5.76
CA SER A 302 16.51 19.37 5.59
C SER A 302 16.49 20.87 5.85
N LYS A 303 17.67 21.48 6.05
CA LYS A 303 17.88 22.91 6.10
C LYS A 303 18.18 23.54 4.72
N ALA A 304 17.92 22.80 3.64
CA ALA A 304 18.20 23.27 2.30
C ALA A 304 17.31 24.46 1.94
N SER A 305 17.85 25.40 1.20
CA SER A 305 17.09 26.55 0.71
C SER A 305 16.07 26.12 -0.35
N ILE A 306 15.01 26.92 -0.51
CA ILE A 306 13.97 26.70 -1.55
C ILE A 306 14.59 26.57 -2.96
N THR A 307 15.70 27.29 -3.20
CA THR A 307 16.40 27.26 -4.48
C THR A 307 17.14 25.93 -4.69
N GLU A 308 17.82 25.44 -3.67
CA GLU A 308 18.52 24.15 -3.70
C GLU A 308 17.52 22.99 -3.87
N VAL A 309 16.42 23.00 -3.11
CA VAL A 309 15.35 22.00 -3.23
C VAL A 309 14.73 22.02 -4.63
N GLY A 310 14.39 23.20 -5.16
CA GLY A 310 13.83 23.33 -6.51
C GLY A 310 14.77 22.80 -7.59
N SER A 311 16.07 23.01 -7.45
CA SER A 311 17.11 22.48 -8.34
C SER A 311 17.23 20.95 -8.21
N ALA A 312 17.32 20.43 -6.99
CA ALA A 312 17.45 19.01 -6.70
C ALA A 312 16.23 18.20 -7.19
N CYS A 313 15.03 18.81 -7.19
CA CYS A 313 13.82 18.19 -7.71
C CYS A 313 13.63 18.36 -9.23
N GLY A 314 14.60 18.92 -9.97
CA GLY A 314 14.49 19.13 -11.40
C GLY A 314 13.45 20.18 -11.82
N MET A 315 13.07 21.09 -10.91
CA MET A 315 12.08 22.14 -11.16
C MET A 315 12.72 23.44 -11.71
N GLY A 316 14.06 23.50 -11.75
CA GLY A 316 14.83 24.62 -12.28
C GLY A 316 14.82 25.85 -11.34
N LYS A 317 14.82 27.07 -11.91
CA LYS A 317 14.95 28.30 -11.15
C LYS A 317 13.82 28.48 -10.12
N SER A 318 14.15 29.05 -8.96
CA SER A 318 13.24 29.22 -7.79
C SER A 318 11.92 29.93 -8.14
N SER A 319 11.91 30.85 -9.13
CA SER A 319 10.69 31.52 -9.58
C SER A 319 9.66 30.60 -10.24
N LYS A 320 10.11 29.60 -11.01
CA LYS A 320 9.24 28.58 -11.63
C LYS A 320 8.76 27.61 -10.58
N PHE A 321 9.67 27.13 -9.74
CA PHE A 321 9.34 26.27 -8.61
C PHE A 321 8.31 26.90 -7.68
N GLY A 322 8.53 28.14 -7.20
CA GLY A 322 7.61 28.82 -6.32
C GLY A 322 6.22 29.09 -6.90
N LYS A 323 6.10 29.26 -8.23
CA LYS A 323 4.79 29.37 -8.89
C LYS A 323 4.03 28.04 -8.89
N VAL A 324 4.72 26.94 -9.20
CA VAL A 324 4.11 25.59 -9.25
C VAL A 324 3.78 25.13 -7.84
N PHE A 325 4.69 25.33 -6.90
CA PHE A 325 4.51 24.95 -5.49
C PHE A 325 3.26 25.61 -4.88
N ARG A 326 3.11 26.94 -5.00
CA ARG A 326 1.92 27.67 -4.50
C ARG A 326 0.60 27.33 -5.18
N LYS A 327 0.64 26.66 -6.31
CA LYS A 327 -0.56 26.21 -7.02
C LYS A 327 -1.03 24.84 -6.55
N VAL A 328 -0.13 24.05 -5.98
CA VAL A 328 -0.35 22.63 -5.64
C VAL A 328 -0.45 22.42 -4.12
N VAL A 329 0.32 23.18 -3.37
CA VAL A 329 0.33 23.26 -1.90
C VAL A 329 -0.34 24.56 -1.45
#